data_151e0f25582dff4323772de478a636ad
#
_entry.id   151e0f25582dff4323772de478a636ad
#
_cell.length_a   1.000
_cell.length_b   1.000
_cell.length_c   1.000
_cell.angle_alpha   90.00
_cell.angle_beta   90.00
_cell.angle_gamma   90.00
#
_symmetry.space_group_name_H-M   'P 1'
#
loop_
_entity.id
_entity.type
_entity.pdbx_description
1 polymer ?
#
loop_
_entity_poly.entity_id
_entity_poly.type
_entity_poly.pdbx_seq_one_letter_code
_entity_poly.pdbx_strand_id
1 'polypeptide(L)'
;MEKINFVNGQSPYISATNLINLQDNVENAINNSLPIGTIVDFAGTIAPIGWLICDGSAISRTTYADLLATIGTIYGEGDGSTTFNLPNCEGLVTVGIKYSDTDFSSIGKKGGEKEVTLTNEQIPSHNHEIPELQDNDGGKTYTRNITRANRNTATETFKAWWGNTGDTGGGQPHNNLQPYICFSKIIKALKS
;
A
#
# COMPACT_ATOMS: atom_id res chain seq x y z
N MET A 1 0.71 35.70 -27.64
CA MET A 1 -0.63 35.46 -28.26
C MET A 1 -0.93 36.68 -29.10
N GLU A 2 -0.83 36.59 -30.42
CA GLU A 2 -1.29 37.61 -31.34
C GLU A 2 -2.83 37.62 -31.36
N LYS A 3 -3.43 38.72 -30.97
CA LYS A 3 -4.89 38.87 -31.05
C LYS A 3 -5.30 38.90 -32.52
N ILE A 4 -6.16 38.01 -32.95
CA ILE A 4 -6.76 38.05 -34.29
C ILE A 4 -7.64 39.32 -34.38
N ASN A 5 -7.15 40.30 -35.15
CA ASN A 5 -7.88 41.51 -35.41
C ASN A 5 -8.88 41.27 -36.55
N PHE A 6 -10.15 41.24 -36.26
CA PHE A 6 -11.22 41.20 -37.25
C PHE A 6 -11.33 42.55 -37.92
N VAL A 7 -10.81 42.70 -39.15
CA VAL A 7 -11.00 43.86 -39.95
C VAL A 7 -12.31 43.75 -40.71
N ASN A 8 -13.17 44.79 -40.60
CA ASN A 8 -14.51 44.85 -41.18
C ASN A 8 -14.59 44.30 -42.62
N GLY A 9 -15.43 43.23 -42.79
CA GLY A 9 -15.94 42.81 -44.10
C GLY A 9 -15.20 41.64 -44.77
N GLN A 10 -14.09 41.10 -44.24
CA GLN A 10 -13.54 39.85 -44.74
C GLN A 10 -13.68 38.76 -43.67
N SER A 11 -14.34 37.68 -44.04
CA SER A 11 -14.34 36.46 -43.25
C SER A 11 -12.86 36.02 -43.15
N PRO A 12 -12.29 35.93 -41.95
CA PRO A 12 -10.91 35.44 -41.84
C PRO A 12 -10.95 33.94 -42.23
N TYR A 13 -10.43 33.65 -43.41
CA TYR A 13 -10.11 32.26 -43.75
C TYR A 13 -9.08 31.80 -42.74
N ILE A 14 -9.50 30.96 -41.78
CA ILE A 14 -8.58 30.28 -40.94
C ILE A 14 -7.84 29.32 -41.86
N SER A 15 -6.59 29.63 -42.20
CA SER A 15 -5.77 28.75 -43.04
C SER A 15 -5.58 27.40 -42.34
N ALA A 16 -5.39 26.35 -43.12
CA ALA A 16 -5.08 25.02 -42.54
C ALA A 16 -3.87 25.10 -41.59
N THR A 17 -2.89 25.94 -41.91
CA THR A 17 -1.73 26.21 -41.05
C THR A 17 -2.11 26.82 -39.70
N ASN A 18 -3.06 27.76 -39.67
CA ASN A 18 -3.49 28.39 -38.44
C ASN A 18 -4.32 27.43 -37.57
N LEU A 19 -5.09 26.53 -38.19
CA LEU A 19 -5.81 25.45 -37.50
C LEU A 19 -4.84 24.45 -36.89
N ILE A 20 -3.82 24.03 -37.63
CA ILE A 20 -2.78 23.11 -37.13
C ILE A 20 -2.04 23.76 -35.97
N ASN A 21 -1.58 25.02 -36.11
CA ASN A 21 -0.91 25.74 -35.03
C ASN A 21 -1.78 25.92 -33.79
N LEU A 22 -3.09 26.11 -33.96
CA LEU A 22 -4.02 26.20 -32.82
C LEU A 22 -4.19 24.83 -32.14
N GLN A 23 -4.31 23.77 -32.92
CA GLN A 23 -4.36 22.40 -32.41
C GLN A 23 -3.10 22.05 -31.65
N ASP A 24 -1.92 22.28 -32.23
CA ASP A 24 -0.62 22.06 -31.60
C ASP A 24 -0.47 22.85 -30.28
N ASN A 25 -0.92 24.11 -30.26
CA ASN A 25 -0.90 24.93 -29.05
C ASN A 25 -1.84 24.40 -27.96
N VAL A 26 -3.02 23.90 -28.31
CA VAL A 26 -3.97 23.32 -27.38
C VAL A 26 -3.43 21.99 -26.85
N GLU A 27 -2.91 21.12 -27.72
CA GLU A 27 -2.30 19.86 -27.33
C GLU A 27 -1.08 20.09 -26.42
N ASN A 28 -0.22 21.04 -26.75
CA ASN A 28 0.91 21.43 -25.90
C ASN A 28 0.46 21.99 -24.55
N ALA A 29 -0.60 22.77 -24.49
CA ALA A 29 -1.15 23.30 -23.24
C ALA A 29 -1.72 22.19 -22.35
N ILE A 30 -2.40 21.21 -22.94
CA ILE A 30 -2.97 20.05 -22.23
C ILE A 30 -1.83 19.14 -21.75
N ASN A 31 -0.88 18.84 -22.61
CA ASN A 31 0.22 17.91 -22.33
C ASN A 31 1.25 18.47 -21.34
N ASN A 32 1.42 19.81 -21.29
CA ASN A 32 2.27 20.48 -20.30
C ASN A 32 1.53 20.82 -18.99
N SER A 33 0.26 20.45 -18.83
CA SER A 33 -0.52 20.76 -17.63
C SER A 33 -0.02 20.02 -16.38
N LEU A 34 0.62 18.86 -16.53
CA LEU A 34 1.17 18.08 -15.43
C LEU A 34 2.70 18.04 -15.50
N PRO A 35 3.39 18.31 -14.38
CA PRO A 35 4.85 18.23 -14.31
C PRO A 35 5.36 16.80 -14.57
N ILE A 36 6.56 16.69 -15.17
CA ILE A 36 7.27 15.40 -15.26
C ILE A 36 7.47 14.84 -13.85
N GLY A 37 7.29 13.53 -13.69
CA GLY A 37 7.32 12.88 -12.38
C GLY A 37 5.96 12.82 -11.66
N THR A 38 4.90 13.45 -12.22
CA THR A 38 3.54 13.29 -11.67
C THR A 38 3.07 11.84 -11.85
N ILE A 39 2.59 11.23 -10.77
CA ILE A 39 2.01 9.88 -10.76
C ILE A 39 0.49 10.00 -10.59
N VAL A 40 -0.26 9.28 -11.43
CA VAL A 40 -1.73 9.24 -11.39
C VAL A 40 -2.25 7.81 -11.52
N ASP A 41 -3.48 7.60 -11.07
CA ASP A 41 -4.22 6.37 -11.31
C ASP A 41 -4.79 6.37 -12.73
N PHE A 42 -4.63 5.25 -13.43
CA PHE A 42 -5.07 5.08 -14.81
C PHE A 42 -5.82 3.77 -14.99
N ALA A 43 -7.02 3.82 -15.53
CA ALA A 43 -7.88 2.65 -15.68
C ALA A 43 -7.51 1.72 -16.85
N GLY A 44 -6.54 2.12 -17.69
CA GLY A 44 -6.06 1.32 -18.82
C GLY A 44 -4.84 0.47 -18.45
N THR A 45 -4.50 -0.47 -19.34
CA THR A 45 -3.36 -1.38 -19.19
C THR A 45 -2.11 -0.94 -19.95
N ILE A 46 -2.25 -0.01 -20.91
CA ILE A 46 -1.16 0.51 -21.74
C ILE A 46 -1.05 2.01 -21.47
N ALA A 47 0.10 2.45 -21.01
CA ALA A 47 0.33 3.87 -20.73
C ALA A 47 0.18 4.72 -22.01
N PRO A 48 -0.46 5.89 -21.94
CA PRO A 48 -0.53 6.85 -23.06
C PRO A 48 0.86 7.38 -23.44
N ILE A 49 0.96 8.00 -24.62
CA ILE A 49 2.20 8.66 -25.07
C ILE A 49 2.67 9.66 -24.02
N GLY A 50 3.97 9.65 -23.71
CA GLY A 50 4.59 10.50 -22.70
C GLY A 50 4.45 10.01 -21.26
N TRP A 51 3.81 8.86 -21.05
CA TRP A 51 3.63 8.23 -19.74
C TRP A 51 4.23 6.83 -19.73
N LEU A 52 4.62 6.36 -18.55
CA LEU A 52 5.13 5.01 -18.32
C LEU A 52 4.40 4.36 -17.15
N ILE A 53 4.27 3.04 -17.16
CA ILE A 53 3.73 2.27 -16.03
C ILE A 53 4.74 2.28 -14.88
N CYS A 54 4.27 2.44 -13.66
CA CYS A 54 5.10 2.39 -12.46
C CYS A 54 5.29 0.93 -11.98
N ASP A 55 6.00 0.13 -12.79
CA ASP A 55 6.27 -1.30 -12.58
C ASP A 55 7.69 -1.59 -12.06
N GLY A 56 8.51 -0.55 -11.87
CA GLY A 56 9.90 -0.69 -11.43
C GLY A 56 10.90 -1.00 -12.54
N SER A 57 10.48 -1.00 -13.80
CA SER A 57 11.35 -1.28 -14.94
C SER A 57 12.51 -0.29 -15.06
N ALA A 58 13.64 -0.77 -15.59
CA ALA A 58 14.79 0.07 -15.90
C ALA A 58 14.61 0.75 -17.26
N ILE A 59 14.75 2.08 -17.29
CA ILE A 59 14.56 2.90 -18.48
C ILE A 59 15.81 3.75 -18.79
N SER A 60 15.93 4.19 -20.06
CA SER A 60 17.09 4.91 -20.55
C SER A 60 17.26 6.29 -19.91
N ARG A 61 18.46 6.59 -19.38
CA ARG A 61 18.82 7.90 -18.82
C ARG A 61 18.84 9.00 -19.89
N THR A 62 19.18 8.67 -21.14
CA THR A 62 19.24 9.64 -22.23
C THR A 62 17.86 9.97 -22.78
N THR A 63 17.00 8.97 -22.98
CA THR A 63 15.64 9.17 -23.49
C THR A 63 14.76 9.90 -22.48
N TYR A 64 14.93 9.59 -21.19
CA TYR A 64 14.10 10.14 -20.10
C TYR A 64 14.90 11.04 -19.16
N ALA A 65 15.79 11.88 -19.75
CA ALA A 65 16.68 12.75 -18.99
C ALA A 65 15.94 13.71 -18.05
N ASP A 66 14.81 14.29 -18.49
CA ASP A 66 13.99 15.18 -17.66
C ASP A 66 13.35 14.44 -16.48
N LEU A 67 12.93 13.18 -16.69
CA LEU A 67 12.41 12.35 -15.60
C LEU A 67 13.52 11.99 -14.61
N LEU A 68 14.70 11.61 -15.12
CA LEU A 68 15.87 11.35 -14.27
C LEU A 68 16.24 12.58 -13.43
N ALA A 69 16.20 13.78 -14.03
CA ALA A 69 16.45 15.02 -13.30
C ALA A 69 15.43 15.28 -12.19
N THR A 70 14.19 14.81 -12.37
CA THR A 70 13.09 15.00 -11.42
C THR A 70 13.11 13.99 -10.27
N ILE A 71 13.24 12.69 -10.58
CA ILE A 71 13.13 11.63 -9.56
C ILE A 71 14.46 11.03 -9.13
N GLY A 72 15.55 11.34 -9.85
CA GLY A 72 16.87 10.78 -9.58
C GLY A 72 16.88 9.26 -9.71
N THR A 73 17.71 8.63 -8.89
CA THR A 73 17.83 7.16 -8.78
C THR A 73 17.21 6.61 -7.50
N ILE A 74 16.26 7.33 -6.91
CA ILE A 74 15.62 6.97 -5.63
C ILE A 74 14.97 5.59 -5.68
N TYR A 75 14.49 5.18 -6.85
CA TYR A 75 13.80 3.91 -7.05
C TYR A 75 14.73 2.79 -7.58
N GLY A 76 15.99 3.12 -7.84
CA GLY A 76 17.05 2.21 -8.28
C GLY A 76 17.94 2.81 -9.36
N GLU A 77 19.20 2.40 -9.36
CA GLU A 77 20.23 2.95 -10.28
C GLU A 77 20.21 2.30 -11.67
N GLY A 78 19.36 1.29 -11.88
CA GLY A 78 19.37 0.51 -13.12
C GLY A 78 20.67 -0.27 -13.25
N ASP A 79 21.35 -0.13 -14.41
CA ASP A 79 22.68 -0.70 -14.65
C ASP A 79 23.84 0.17 -14.12
N GLY A 80 23.51 1.26 -13.43
CA GLY A 80 24.46 2.22 -12.87
C GLY A 80 24.99 3.25 -13.88
N SER A 81 24.78 3.10 -15.19
CA SER A 81 25.36 3.96 -16.22
C SER A 81 24.37 4.46 -17.26
N THR A 82 23.59 3.59 -17.89
CA THR A 82 22.71 3.93 -19.02
C THR A 82 21.24 3.92 -18.67
N THR A 83 20.85 3.29 -17.56
CA THR A 83 19.47 3.13 -17.11
C THR A 83 19.27 3.61 -15.67
N PHE A 84 18.01 3.84 -15.30
CA PHE A 84 17.54 4.05 -13.93
C PHE A 84 16.14 3.43 -13.78
N ASN A 85 15.71 3.15 -12.55
CA ASN A 85 14.45 2.46 -12.35
C ASN A 85 13.29 3.43 -12.13
N LEU A 86 12.13 3.04 -12.67
CA LEU A 86 10.84 3.63 -12.33
C LEU A 86 10.41 3.25 -10.91
N PRO A 87 9.51 4.01 -10.28
CA PRO A 87 8.80 3.56 -9.11
C PRO A 87 8.09 2.22 -9.39
N ASN A 88 8.17 1.26 -8.48
CA ASN A 88 7.28 0.11 -8.50
C ASN A 88 6.15 0.35 -7.49
N CYS A 89 4.95 0.59 -8.01
CA CYS A 89 3.73 0.85 -7.24
C CYS A 89 2.77 -0.35 -7.24
N GLU A 90 3.14 -1.49 -7.83
CA GLU A 90 2.30 -2.67 -7.95
C GLU A 90 1.93 -3.23 -6.58
N GLY A 91 0.63 -3.39 -6.35
CA GLY A 91 0.09 -3.90 -5.10
C GLY A 91 0.32 -3.01 -3.87
N LEU A 92 0.68 -1.73 -4.07
CA LEU A 92 0.95 -0.77 -3.00
C LEU A 92 -0.07 0.37 -2.99
N VAL A 93 -0.41 0.82 -1.80
CA VAL A 93 -1.18 2.06 -1.57
C VAL A 93 -0.19 3.20 -1.37
N THR A 94 -0.41 4.34 -2.02
CA THR A 94 0.44 5.52 -1.86
C THR A 94 0.05 6.30 -0.61
N VAL A 95 1.05 6.72 0.16
CA VAL A 95 0.91 7.49 1.39
C VAL A 95 1.68 8.80 1.29
N GLY A 96 1.17 9.86 1.89
CA GLY A 96 1.88 11.14 1.98
C GLY A 96 3.13 11.04 2.86
N ILE A 97 4.21 11.69 2.41
CA ILE A 97 5.46 11.76 3.20
C ILE A 97 5.26 12.57 4.49
N LYS A 98 5.89 12.12 5.57
CA LYS A 98 5.93 12.81 6.86
C LYS A 98 7.33 12.67 7.45
N TYR A 99 8.17 13.68 7.24
CA TYR A 99 9.59 13.67 7.61
C TYR A 99 9.87 13.40 9.09
N SER A 100 8.92 13.73 9.97
CA SER A 100 9.02 13.49 11.43
C SER A 100 8.61 12.08 11.85
N ASP A 101 8.20 11.23 10.93
CA ASP A 101 7.72 9.87 11.17
C ASP A 101 8.77 8.85 10.73
N THR A 102 8.97 7.80 11.52
CA THR A 102 9.94 6.76 11.18
C THR A 102 9.51 5.94 9.98
N ASP A 103 8.21 5.76 9.76
CA ASP A 103 7.69 4.89 8.70
C ASP A 103 7.50 5.63 7.36
N PHE A 104 7.21 6.94 7.39
CA PHE A 104 6.89 7.75 6.22
C PHE A 104 7.92 8.85 5.93
N SER A 105 9.18 8.67 6.37
CA SER A 105 10.21 9.73 6.43
C SER A 105 10.87 10.07 5.11
N SER A 106 10.76 9.25 4.08
CA SER A 106 11.45 9.47 2.81
C SER A 106 10.63 9.01 1.60
N ILE A 107 10.86 9.67 0.45
CA ILE A 107 10.28 9.25 -0.82
C ILE A 107 10.81 7.85 -1.18
N GLY A 108 9.93 7.01 -1.73
CA GLY A 108 10.27 5.66 -2.16
C GLY A 108 10.32 4.62 -1.03
N LYS A 109 10.14 5.02 0.24
CA LYS A 109 10.07 4.08 1.36
C LYS A 109 8.84 3.19 1.25
N LYS A 110 9.04 1.90 1.52
CA LYS A 110 7.99 0.88 1.48
C LYS A 110 7.83 0.27 2.87
N GLY A 111 6.63 -0.17 3.19
CA GLY A 111 6.30 -0.84 4.44
C GLY A 111 4.87 -1.37 4.44
N GLY A 112 4.46 -1.95 5.59
CA GLY A 112 3.15 -2.57 5.76
C GLY A 112 3.12 -4.03 5.37
N GLU A 113 2.12 -4.74 5.89
CA GLU A 113 1.92 -6.17 5.70
C GLU A 113 0.50 -6.44 5.20
N LYS A 114 0.36 -7.35 4.22
CA LYS A 114 -0.94 -7.79 3.70
C LYS A 114 -1.68 -8.70 4.66
N GLU A 115 -0.93 -9.48 5.41
CA GLU A 115 -1.43 -10.46 6.36
C GLU A 115 -0.65 -10.34 7.65
N VAL A 116 -1.32 -10.44 8.78
CA VAL A 116 -0.70 -10.32 10.11
C VAL A 116 -1.09 -11.52 10.97
N THR A 117 -0.10 -12.20 11.53
CA THR A 117 -0.30 -13.16 12.62
C THR A 117 -0.04 -12.44 13.93
N LEU A 118 -1.03 -12.42 14.82
CA LEU A 118 -0.88 -11.78 16.12
C LEU A 118 0.16 -12.53 16.97
N THR A 119 1.03 -11.77 17.61
CA THR A 119 1.92 -12.29 18.67
C THR A 119 1.20 -12.28 20.02
N ASN A 120 1.73 -13.01 21.00
CA ASN A 120 1.17 -13.02 22.35
C ASN A 120 1.12 -11.61 22.98
N GLU A 121 2.11 -10.76 22.65
CA GLU A 121 2.21 -9.38 23.17
C GLU A 121 1.17 -8.45 22.55
N GLN A 122 0.59 -8.80 21.40
CA GLN A 122 -0.45 -8.03 20.70
C GLN A 122 -1.85 -8.39 21.16
N ILE A 123 -2.00 -9.49 21.91
CA ILE A 123 -3.29 -9.90 22.49
C ILE A 123 -3.45 -9.19 23.84
N PRO A 124 -4.59 -8.53 24.11
CA PRO A 124 -4.84 -7.94 25.41
C PRO A 124 -4.69 -8.97 26.53
N SER A 125 -4.06 -8.56 27.63
CA SER A 125 -3.97 -9.43 28.81
C SER A 125 -5.35 -9.79 29.32
N HIS A 126 -5.63 -11.10 29.43
CA HIS A 126 -6.89 -11.62 29.93
C HIS A 126 -6.65 -12.89 30.77
N ASN A 127 -7.59 -13.19 31.64
CA ASN A 127 -7.62 -14.41 32.43
C ASN A 127 -9.00 -15.06 32.31
N HIS A 128 -9.05 -16.34 32.61
CA HIS A 128 -10.31 -17.08 32.73
C HIS A 128 -10.50 -17.45 34.22
N GLU A 129 -11.65 -17.13 34.77
CA GLU A 129 -12.04 -17.64 36.07
C GLU A 129 -12.43 -19.08 35.90
N ILE A 130 -11.81 -19.97 36.69
CA ILE A 130 -12.22 -21.37 36.80
C ILE A 130 -13.23 -21.38 37.95
N PRO A 131 -14.51 -21.72 37.68
CA PRO A 131 -15.50 -21.75 38.74
C PRO A 131 -15.10 -22.80 39.81
N GLU A 132 -15.11 -22.35 41.07
CA GLU A 132 -14.91 -23.22 42.20
C GLU A 132 -16.08 -24.24 42.26
N LEU A 133 -15.74 -25.51 42.22
CA LEU A 133 -16.73 -26.56 42.56
C LEU A 133 -16.73 -26.69 44.05
N GLN A 134 -17.82 -26.28 44.70
CA GLN A 134 -18.08 -26.57 46.11
C GLN A 134 -18.36 -28.04 46.24
N ASP A 135 -17.51 -28.76 46.94
CA ASP A 135 -17.83 -30.09 47.42
C ASP A 135 -18.59 -29.94 48.76
N ASN A 136 -19.74 -30.60 48.93
CA ASN A 136 -20.60 -30.50 50.12
C ASN A 136 -20.02 -31.20 51.36
N ASP A 137 -18.72 -31.40 51.43
CA ASP A 137 -18.04 -32.06 52.55
C ASP A 137 -17.38 -30.98 53.44
N GLY A 138 -18.19 -30.42 54.33
CA GLY A 138 -17.72 -29.70 55.53
C GLY A 138 -17.01 -28.35 55.33
N GLY A 139 -17.26 -27.60 54.27
CA GLY A 139 -16.81 -26.23 54.10
C GLY A 139 -15.36 -26.04 53.72
N LYS A 140 -14.75 -27.01 53.06
CA LYS A 140 -13.42 -26.89 52.47
C LYS A 140 -13.55 -26.54 51.00
N THR A 141 -13.05 -25.38 50.63
CA THR A 141 -12.97 -24.91 49.24
C THR A 141 -11.83 -25.65 48.54
N TYR A 142 -12.14 -26.43 47.54
CA TYR A 142 -11.16 -27.09 46.71
C TYR A 142 -11.24 -26.50 45.28
N THR A 143 -10.18 -25.88 44.81
CA THR A 143 -10.06 -25.53 43.40
C THR A 143 -9.83 -26.82 42.61
N ARG A 144 -10.83 -27.27 41.86
CA ARG A 144 -10.74 -28.53 41.10
C ARG A 144 -10.57 -28.25 39.61
N ASN A 145 -9.51 -28.80 39.08
CA ASN A 145 -9.44 -29.19 37.69
C ASN A 145 -10.06 -30.58 37.56
N ILE A 146 -11.22 -30.72 36.89
CA ILE A 146 -12.01 -31.95 36.91
C ILE A 146 -11.43 -32.95 35.92
N THR A 147 -10.72 -33.95 36.41
CA THR A 147 -10.70 -35.26 35.75
C THR A 147 -11.44 -36.23 36.62
N ARG A 148 -12.45 -36.96 36.10
CA ARG A 148 -13.24 -37.94 36.81
C ARG A 148 -12.34 -38.91 37.56
N ALA A 149 -12.35 -38.85 38.87
CA ALA A 149 -11.76 -39.90 39.70
C ALA A 149 -12.83 -40.95 40.03
N ASN A 150 -12.49 -42.21 39.79
CA ASN A 150 -13.31 -43.36 40.09
C ASN A 150 -13.41 -43.52 41.63
N ARG A 151 -14.63 -43.49 42.16
CA ARG A 151 -14.95 -43.57 43.58
C ARG A 151 -14.84 -45.00 44.12
N ASN A 152 -13.69 -45.55 44.36
CA ASN A 152 -13.66 -46.82 45.16
C ASN A 152 -12.28 -47.17 45.73
N THR A 153 -11.58 -46.28 46.42
CA THR A 153 -10.57 -46.74 47.40
C THR A 153 -10.23 -45.58 48.36
N ALA A 154 -10.33 -45.88 49.65
CA ALA A 154 -10.09 -44.98 50.77
C ALA A 154 -8.60 -44.79 51.03
N THR A 155 -7.95 -43.97 50.23
CA THR A 155 -6.73 -43.22 50.53
C THR A 155 -6.58 -42.21 49.40
N GLU A 156 -7.33 -41.12 49.48
CA GLU A 156 -7.27 -40.08 48.45
C GLU A 156 -6.11 -39.12 48.74
N THR A 157 -4.97 -39.35 48.13
CA THR A 157 -3.97 -38.31 47.92
C THR A 157 -4.45 -37.49 46.73
N PHE A 158 -5.04 -36.33 47.00
CA PHE A 158 -5.39 -35.35 45.96
C PHE A 158 -4.12 -34.80 45.35
N LYS A 159 -3.78 -35.22 44.15
CA LYS A 159 -2.82 -34.52 43.30
C LYS A 159 -3.56 -33.36 42.62
N ALA A 160 -3.25 -32.16 43.02
CA ALA A 160 -3.66 -30.99 42.24
C ALA A 160 -3.03 -31.09 40.86
N TRP A 161 -3.82 -31.44 39.86
CA TRP A 161 -3.40 -31.34 38.45
C TRP A 161 -3.69 -29.92 37.99
N TRP A 162 -2.62 -29.15 37.81
CA TRP A 162 -2.69 -27.89 37.10
C TRP A 162 -2.82 -28.24 35.62
N GLY A 163 -4.03 -28.34 35.10
CA GLY A 163 -4.29 -28.49 33.69
C GLY A 163 -4.43 -27.13 33.08
N ASN A 164 -3.80 -26.88 31.95
CA ASN A 164 -4.07 -25.70 31.12
C ASN A 164 -5.49 -25.87 30.53
N THR A 165 -6.20 -24.76 30.37
CA THR A 165 -7.32 -24.73 29.41
C THR A 165 -6.75 -25.10 28.06
N GLY A 166 -7.48 -25.89 27.26
CA GLY A 166 -7.01 -26.23 25.90
C GLY A 166 -6.71 -24.98 25.11
N ASP A 167 -5.76 -25.11 24.20
CA ASP A 167 -5.39 -24.02 23.30
C ASP A 167 -6.60 -23.56 22.47
N THR A 168 -6.77 -22.24 22.34
CA THR A 168 -7.81 -21.63 21.53
C THR A 168 -7.15 -20.77 20.48
N GLY A 169 -7.58 -20.89 19.22
CA GLY A 169 -7.03 -20.20 18.07
C GLY A 169 -6.12 -21.08 17.22
N GLY A 170 -5.95 -20.74 15.96
CA GLY A 170 -5.21 -21.54 14.98
C GLY A 170 -3.85 -20.98 14.60
N GLY A 171 -3.43 -19.83 15.13
CA GLY A 171 -2.18 -19.17 14.78
C GLY A 171 -2.09 -18.75 13.30
N GLN A 172 -3.23 -18.72 12.60
CA GLN A 172 -3.25 -18.32 11.19
C GLN A 172 -3.24 -16.80 11.04
N PRO A 173 -2.59 -16.26 10.01
CA PRO A 173 -2.63 -14.85 9.73
C PRO A 173 -4.05 -14.40 9.34
N HIS A 174 -4.41 -13.20 9.76
CA HIS A 174 -5.62 -12.54 9.30
C HIS A 174 -5.30 -11.54 8.19
N ASN A 175 -6.27 -11.28 7.31
CA ASN A 175 -6.19 -10.28 6.27
C ASN A 175 -6.11 -8.87 6.87
N ASN A 176 -5.11 -8.09 6.46
CA ASN A 176 -4.89 -6.71 6.88
C ASN A 176 -5.18 -5.70 5.74
N LEU A 177 -5.83 -6.15 4.65
CA LEU A 177 -6.18 -5.30 3.52
C LEU A 177 -7.50 -4.58 3.76
N GLN A 178 -7.52 -3.28 3.50
CA GLN A 178 -8.74 -2.49 3.36
C GLN A 178 -9.47 -2.83 2.04
N PRO A 179 -10.78 -2.55 1.89
CA PRO A 179 -11.43 -2.64 0.59
C PRO A 179 -10.69 -1.80 -0.45
N TYR A 180 -10.42 -2.36 -1.63
CA TYR A 180 -9.62 -1.71 -2.67
C TYR A 180 -10.17 -2.00 -4.06
N ILE A 181 -9.78 -1.14 -5.01
CA ILE A 181 -9.90 -1.35 -6.45
C ILE A 181 -8.53 -1.10 -7.08
N CYS A 182 -8.15 -1.93 -8.06
CA CYS A 182 -6.86 -1.81 -8.71
C CYS A 182 -6.94 -0.94 -9.97
N PHE A 183 -6.02 0.02 -10.07
CA PHE A 183 -5.72 0.78 -11.27
C PHE A 183 -4.23 0.68 -11.56
N SER A 184 -3.84 0.86 -12.83
CA SER A 184 -2.44 1.08 -13.18
C SER A 184 -1.98 2.44 -12.62
N LYS A 185 -0.81 2.47 -11.97
CA LYS A 185 -0.16 3.74 -11.65
C LYS A 185 0.74 4.11 -12.83
N ILE A 186 0.58 5.32 -13.37
CA ILE A 186 1.42 5.81 -14.47
C ILE A 186 2.14 7.10 -14.06
N ILE A 187 3.36 7.28 -14.57
CA ILE A 187 4.20 8.47 -14.32
C ILE A 187 4.41 9.26 -15.61
N LYS A 188 4.26 10.56 -15.54
CA LYS A 188 4.58 11.47 -16.65
C LYS A 188 6.09 11.45 -16.89
N ALA A 189 6.51 10.97 -18.06
CA ALA A 189 7.91 10.71 -18.37
C ALA A 189 8.49 11.67 -19.41
N LEU A 190 7.68 12.15 -20.35
CA LEU A 190 8.10 13.04 -21.42
C LEU A 190 7.18 14.26 -21.50
N LYS A 191 7.74 15.39 -21.90
CA LYS A 191 6.96 16.52 -22.47
C LYS A 191 6.44 16.05 -23.81
N SER A 192 5.16 16.14 -24.00
CA SER A 192 4.49 15.80 -25.25
C SER A 192 4.60 16.95 -26.21
#